data_11f1bb0d0863a8dce49abc9f8a9e2383
#
_entry.id   11f1bb0d0863a8dce49abc9f8a9e2383
#
_cell.length_a   1.000
_cell.length_b   1.000
_cell.length_c   1.000
_cell.angle_alpha   90.00
_cell.angle_beta   90.00
_cell.angle_gamma   90.00
#
_symmetry.space_group_name_H-M   'P 1'
#
loop_
_entity.id
_entity.type
_entity.pdbx_description
1 polymer ?
#
loop_
_entity_poly.entity_id
_entity_poly.type
_entity_poly.pdbx_seq_one_letter_code
_entity_poly.pdbx_strand_id
1 'polypeptide(L)'
;VTEPRESPRAGPEDDAEEARPAPSRRFARLVQSPATRRVSLPKLAGALAGGLLVAGLAWFGVTRISQVVTDYVEAQPQHQIAFSEIELVPEPPPWIPTGAAGLLHRVGVEARREGRLSVPSVDLKELEKDFRRCPWVEDVRSVERSFGRLSVRLTYRKPVAVAEVAKGRVVVIDKDGVILPEDIDWVEKDRNFRARGVDKALTFIRNVPPPTSIRPGLPWKRADATDLLGGRDLEVLGAARLADFLRGRPGKSPAGRDAPEILLIWSDPETLGYFLKDSRDNWIYWDKAPRSEPPGEPTAGDKWKMLLDWVDRLGPLEAKSPDFLKLTKFGAEMIRRARPSPRPPGAH
;
A
#
# COMPACT_ATOMS: atom_id res chain seq x y z
N VAL A 1 -37.14 2.93 -31.45
CA VAL A 1 -36.74 1.84 -32.36
C VAL A 1 -35.79 1.00 -31.55
N THR A 2 -36.32 -0.09 -31.00
CA THR A 2 -35.67 -1.02 -30.10
C THR A 2 -35.39 -2.28 -30.90
N GLU A 3 -34.12 -2.62 -31.08
CA GLU A 3 -33.76 -3.93 -31.61
C GLU A 3 -33.47 -4.89 -30.43
N PRO A 4 -34.02 -6.09 -30.43
CA PRO A 4 -33.73 -7.10 -29.44
C PRO A 4 -32.51 -7.95 -29.89
N ARG A 5 -31.57 -8.10 -29.00
CA ARG A 5 -30.35 -8.92 -29.15
C ARG A 5 -30.71 -10.39 -28.94
N GLU A 6 -30.60 -11.18 -29.99
CA GLU A 6 -30.79 -12.63 -30.00
C GLU A 6 -29.74 -13.35 -29.16
N SER A 7 -30.23 -14.34 -28.39
CA SER A 7 -29.41 -15.35 -27.69
C SER A 7 -28.90 -16.42 -28.67
N PRO A 8 -27.68 -16.92 -28.56
CA PRO A 8 -27.22 -18.04 -29.35
C PRO A 8 -27.78 -19.37 -28.82
N ARG A 9 -28.33 -20.14 -29.77
CA ARG A 9 -28.85 -21.51 -29.67
C ARG A 9 -27.80 -22.50 -29.13
N ALA A 10 -28.26 -23.38 -28.26
CA ALA A 10 -27.61 -24.62 -27.89
C ALA A 10 -27.48 -25.52 -29.13
N GLY A 11 -26.28 -26.06 -29.36
CA GLY A 11 -26.01 -27.09 -30.32
C GLY A 11 -26.38 -28.49 -29.78
N PRO A 12 -26.68 -29.47 -30.65
CA PRO A 12 -27.13 -30.77 -30.22
C PRO A 12 -25.97 -31.62 -29.67
N GLU A 13 -26.31 -32.37 -28.61
CA GLU A 13 -25.49 -33.46 -28.06
C GLU A 13 -25.39 -34.58 -29.09
N ASP A 14 -24.21 -34.84 -29.62
CA ASP A 14 -23.86 -36.04 -30.36
C ASP A 14 -23.58 -37.17 -29.40
N ASP A 15 -24.56 -38.03 -29.19
CA ASP A 15 -24.44 -39.34 -28.54
C ASP A 15 -23.59 -40.27 -29.47
N ALA A 16 -22.29 -40.23 -29.28
CA ALA A 16 -21.40 -41.25 -29.83
C ALA A 16 -21.34 -42.46 -28.86
N GLU A 17 -22.25 -43.37 -29.06
CA GLU A 17 -22.26 -44.71 -28.47
C GLU A 17 -21.02 -45.49 -28.97
N GLU A 18 -19.95 -45.44 -28.20
CA GLU A 18 -18.69 -46.10 -28.47
C GLU A 18 -18.81 -47.59 -28.09
N ALA A 19 -19.01 -48.42 -29.15
CA ALA A 19 -19.13 -49.88 -29.08
C ALA A 19 -17.92 -50.51 -28.37
N ARG A 20 -18.14 -51.08 -27.20
CA ARG A 20 -17.15 -51.93 -26.48
C ARG A 20 -16.83 -53.19 -27.28
N PRO A 21 -15.57 -53.45 -27.62
CA PRO A 21 -15.19 -54.69 -28.26
C PRO A 21 -15.32 -55.85 -27.27
N ALA A 22 -15.98 -56.90 -27.71
CA ALA A 22 -16.15 -58.13 -26.97
C ALA A 22 -14.79 -58.77 -26.61
N PRO A 23 -14.63 -59.31 -25.37
CA PRO A 23 -13.37 -59.90 -24.94
C PRO A 23 -13.13 -61.23 -25.72
N SER A 24 -12.03 -61.26 -26.47
CA SER A 24 -11.58 -62.43 -27.22
C SER A 24 -11.28 -63.59 -26.24
N ARG A 25 -12.03 -64.71 -26.42
CA ARG A 25 -11.95 -65.96 -25.62
C ARG A 25 -10.64 -66.73 -25.77
N ARG A 26 -9.47 -66.12 -25.93
CA ARG A 26 -8.19 -66.81 -26.17
C ARG A 26 -7.15 -66.70 -25.04
N PHE A 27 -7.45 -66.10 -23.92
CA PHE A 27 -6.52 -66.03 -22.77
C PHE A 27 -6.89 -66.88 -21.58
N ALA A 28 -7.76 -67.88 -21.72
CA ALA A 28 -8.22 -68.76 -20.67
C ALA A 28 -7.40 -70.05 -20.51
N ARG A 29 -6.10 -70.03 -20.80
CA ARG A 29 -5.25 -71.20 -20.47
C ARG A 29 -3.82 -70.70 -20.20
N LEU A 30 -3.54 -70.24 -19.04
CA LEU A 30 -2.22 -70.21 -18.37
C LEU A 30 -2.30 -69.58 -16.96
N VAL A 31 -3.39 -69.81 -16.23
CA VAL A 31 -3.35 -69.63 -14.79
C VAL A 31 -3.08 -71.04 -14.25
N GLN A 32 -1.84 -71.49 -14.38
CA GLN A 32 -1.35 -72.52 -13.49
C GLN A 32 -1.35 -71.94 -12.08
N SER A 33 -2.12 -72.54 -11.22
CA SER A 33 -2.19 -72.17 -9.78
C SER A 33 -0.79 -72.08 -9.22
N PRO A 34 -0.34 -70.94 -8.74
CA PRO A 34 0.89 -70.91 -7.97
C PRO A 34 0.64 -71.80 -6.75
N ALA A 35 1.42 -72.88 -6.66
CA ALA A 35 1.47 -73.67 -5.44
C ALA A 35 1.60 -72.68 -4.28
N THR A 36 0.57 -72.62 -3.44
CA THR A 36 0.52 -71.78 -2.23
C THR A 36 1.62 -72.28 -1.31
N ARG A 37 2.83 -71.70 -1.59
CA ARG A 37 3.95 -71.81 -0.66
C ARG A 37 3.49 -71.16 0.65
N ARG A 38 3.08 -71.96 1.62
CA ARG A 38 2.74 -71.48 2.98
C ARG A 38 4.01 -70.77 3.50
N VAL A 39 4.09 -69.47 3.23
CA VAL A 39 5.11 -68.61 3.84
C VAL A 39 4.77 -68.58 5.31
N SER A 40 5.63 -69.16 6.15
CA SER A 40 5.41 -69.20 7.59
C SER A 40 5.32 -67.76 8.11
N LEU A 41 4.23 -67.38 8.75
CA LEU A 41 3.95 -66.08 9.35
C LEU A 41 5.17 -65.47 10.07
N PRO A 42 5.98 -66.22 10.85
CA PRO A 42 7.16 -65.66 11.51
C PRO A 42 8.24 -65.18 10.53
N LYS A 43 8.40 -65.83 9.36
CA LYS A 43 9.38 -65.40 8.35
C LYS A 43 8.96 -64.12 7.64
N LEU A 44 7.66 -63.93 7.43
CA LEU A 44 7.08 -62.71 6.83
C LEU A 44 7.16 -61.54 7.84
N ALA A 45 6.87 -61.77 9.11
CA ALA A 45 7.02 -60.76 10.17
C ALA A 45 8.50 -60.30 10.33
N GLY A 46 9.45 -61.25 10.27
CA GLY A 46 10.87 -60.94 10.35
C GLY A 46 11.36 -60.10 9.12
N ALA A 47 10.89 -60.43 7.91
CA ALA A 47 11.23 -59.70 6.71
C ALA A 47 10.66 -58.27 6.73
N LEU A 48 9.41 -58.08 7.22
CA LEU A 48 8.80 -56.77 7.40
C LEU A 48 9.53 -55.93 8.45
N ALA A 49 9.84 -56.55 9.62
CA ALA A 49 10.59 -55.86 10.67
C ALA A 49 11.98 -55.43 10.19
N GLY A 50 12.68 -56.31 9.48
CA GLY A 50 13.99 -56.00 8.87
C GLY A 50 13.89 -54.87 7.82
N GLY A 51 12.87 -54.91 6.97
CA GLY A 51 12.61 -53.88 5.98
C GLY A 51 12.32 -52.51 6.61
N LEU A 52 11.50 -52.48 7.66
CA LEU A 52 11.21 -51.24 8.39
C LEU A 52 12.44 -50.68 9.11
N LEU A 53 13.31 -51.53 9.65
CA LEU A 53 14.52 -51.11 10.32
C LEU A 53 15.54 -50.53 9.32
N VAL A 54 15.70 -51.16 8.16
CA VAL A 54 16.56 -50.63 7.08
C VAL A 54 15.98 -49.31 6.51
N ALA A 55 14.70 -49.21 6.30
CA ALA A 55 14.05 -47.97 5.87
C ALA A 55 14.20 -46.85 6.91
N GLY A 56 14.04 -47.18 8.20
CA GLY A 56 14.28 -46.23 9.29
C GLY A 56 15.73 -45.73 9.37
N LEU A 57 16.68 -46.63 9.25
CA LEU A 57 18.08 -46.26 9.22
C LEU A 57 18.47 -45.44 7.99
N ALA A 58 17.94 -45.80 6.83
CA ALA A 58 18.10 -45.02 5.60
C ALA A 58 17.51 -43.61 5.73
N TRP A 59 16.30 -43.50 6.23
CA TRP A 59 15.63 -42.24 6.52
C TRP A 59 16.43 -41.38 7.51
N PHE A 60 16.89 -41.98 8.63
CA PHE A 60 17.72 -41.31 9.61
C PHE A 60 19.04 -40.84 9.03
N GLY A 61 19.70 -41.72 8.23
CA GLY A 61 20.94 -41.37 7.53
C GLY A 61 20.79 -40.20 6.59
N VAL A 62 19.71 -40.20 5.73
CA VAL A 62 19.43 -39.11 4.82
C VAL A 62 19.14 -37.82 5.57
N THR A 63 18.34 -37.85 6.63
CA THR A 63 18.04 -36.64 7.43
C THR A 63 19.26 -36.07 8.13
N ARG A 64 20.15 -36.93 8.65
CA ARG A 64 21.43 -36.52 9.27
C ARG A 64 22.40 -35.92 8.27
N ILE A 65 22.56 -36.56 7.10
CA ILE A 65 23.44 -36.05 6.06
C ILE A 65 22.93 -34.71 5.54
N SER A 66 21.62 -34.59 5.31
CA SER A 66 21.03 -33.32 4.86
C SER A 66 21.23 -32.18 5.87
N GLN A 67 21.12 -32.47 7.19
CA GLN A 67 21.40 -31.47 8.22
C GLN A 67 22.86 -31.02 8.20
N VAL A 68 23.80 -31.97 8.18
CA VAL A 68 25.26 -31.65 8.15
C VAL A 68 25.62 -30.84 6.89
N VAL A 69 25.05 -31.19 5.73
CA VAL A 69 25.30 -30.46 4.49
C VAL A 69 24.69 -29.05 4.57
N THR A 70 23.48 -28.94 5.13
CA THR A 70 22.85 -27.63 5.33
C THR A 70 23.68 -26.75 6.28
N ASP A 71 24.06 -27.28 7.44
CA ASP A 71 24.87 -26.57 8.41
C ASP A 71 26.25 -26.14 7.81
N TYR A 72 26.85 -27.00 6.99
CA TYR A 72 28.11 -26.69 6.31
C TYR A 72 27.93 -25.58 5.27
N VAL A 73 26.86 -25.62 4.48
CA VAL A 73 26.54 -24.59 3.48
C VAL A 73 26.21 -23.26 4.16
N GLU A 74 25.46 -23.29 5.25
CA GLU A 74 25.12 -22.11 6.03
C GLU A 74 26.34 -21.45 6.71
N ALA A 75 27.30 -22.24 7.14
CA ALA A 75 28.51 -21.74 7.77
C ALA A 75 29.49 -21.09 6.77
N GLN A 76 29.30 -21.29 5.46
CA GLN A 76 30.22 -20.71 4.48
C GLN A 76 30.06 -19.19 4.39
N PRO A 77 31.15 -18.39 4.47
CA PRO A 77 31.12 -16.93 4.46
C PRO A 77 30.41 -16.34 3.22
N GLN A 78 30.47 -17.03 2.09
CA GLN A 78 29.86 -16.63 0.83
C GLN A 78 28.33 -16.68 0.83
N HIS A 79 27.72 -17.37 1.80
CA HIS A 79 26.27 -17.47 2.00
C HIS A 79 25.78 -16.64 3.18
N GLN A 80 26.68 -15.92 3.83
CA GLN A 80 26.35 -15.02 4.93
C GLN A 80 26.47 -13.57 4.48
N ILE A 81 25.37 -12.83 4.55
CA ILE A 81 25.32 -11.40 4.27
C ILE A 81 24.98 -10.62 5.53
N ALA A 82 25.48 -9.42 5.66
CA ALA A 82 25.00 -8.49 6.67
C ALA A 82 23.61 -8.00 6.28
N PHE A 83 22.76 -7.71 7.28
CA PHE A 83 21.42 -7.16 7.00
C PHE A 83 21.50 -5.87 6.19
N SER A 84 22.55 -5.08 6.36
CA SER A 84 22.85 -3.87 5.59
C SER A 84 23.21 -4.10 4.12
N GLU A 85 23.50 -5.35 3.73
CA GLU A 85 23.87 -5.73 2.35
C GLU A 85 22.66 -6.22 1.54
N ILE A 86 21.47 -6.22 2.14
CA ILE A 86 20.20 -6.50 1.41
C ILE A 86 19.99 -5.42 0.35
N GLU A 87 19.78 -5.84 -0.88
CA GLU A 87 19.49 -4.94 -2.00
C GLU A 87 18.03 -4.50 -1.97
N LEU A 88 17.78 -3.19 -1.95
CA LEU A 88 16.45 -2.61 -2.02
C LEU A 88 16.15 -2.14 -3.44
N VAL A 89 15.03 -2.58 -4.00
CA VAL A 89 14.62 -2.26 -5.38
C VAL A 89 13.19 -1.67 -5.38
N PRO A 90 12.99 -0.46 -5.91
CA PRO A 90 14.01 0.53 -6.26
C PRO A 90 14.78 1.06 -5.03
N GLU A 91 15.86 1.78 -5.26
CA GLU A 91 16.53 2.51 -4.18
C GLU A 91 15.55 3.44 -3.44
N PRO A 92 15.71 3.60 -2.10
CA PRO A 92 14.90 4.51 -1.32
C PRO A 92 14.99 5.94 -1.85
N PRO A 93 13.83 6.60 -2.03
CA PRO A 93 13.79 7.97 -2.53
C PRO A 93 14.42 8.97 -1.55
N PRO A 94 14.82 10.16 -2.03
CA PRO A 94 15.54 11.16 -1.23
C PRO A 94 14.82 11.70 0.00
N TRP A 95 13.49 11.54 0.09
CA TRP A 95 12.73 11.93 1.27
C TRP A 95 12.83 10.94 2.43
N ILE A 96 13.38 9.74 2.21
CA ILE A 96 13.67 8.78 3.26
C ILE A 96 15.05 9.12 3.83
N PRO A 97 15.15 9.52 5.09
CA PRO A 97 16.41 9.89 5.72
C PRO A 97 17.39 8.73 5.69
N THR A 98 18.68 9.06 5.53
CA THR A 98 19.76 8.07 5.52
C THR A 98 19.67 7.00 4.41
N GLY A 99 18.69 7.08 3.51
CA GLY A 99 18.56 6.21 2.34
C GLY A 99 18.43 4.72 2.69
N ALA A 100 19.03 3.85 1.87
CA ALA A 100 18.96 2.40 2.05
C ALA A 100 19.56 1.93 3.38
N ALA A 101 20.71 2.47 3.77
CA ALA A 101 21.37 2.09 5.01
C ALA A 101 20.50 2.39 6.25
N GLY A 102 19.87 3.56 6.31
CA GLY A 102 19.03 3.91 7.43
C GLY A 102 17.72 3.12 7.48
N LEU A 103 17.14 2.83 6.32
CA LEU A 103 15.94 1.99 6.25
C LEU A 103 16.25 0.57 6.72
N LEU A 104 17.34 -0.03 6.22
CA LEU A 104 17.78 -1.37 6.62
C LEU A 104 18.13 -1.41 8.11
N HIS A 105 18.85 -0.40 8.63
CA HIS A 105 19.14 -0.33 10.05
C HIS A 105 17.86 -0.30 10.89
N ARG A 106 16.88 0.52 10.52
CA ARG A 106 15.59 0.59 11.23
C ARG A 106 14.86 -0.75 11.22
N VAL A 107 14.72 -1.38 10.05
CA VAL A 107 14.08 -2.69 9.93
C VAL A 107 14.84 -3.74 10.75
N GLY A 108 16.17 -3.75 10.70
CA GLY A 108 17.00 -4.68 11.46
C GLY A 108 16.81 -4.54 12.97
N VAL A 109 16.81 -3.31 13.49
CA VAL A 109 16.59 -3.02 14.93
C VAL A 109 15.18 -3.44 15.37
N GLU A 110 14.14 -3.06 14.60
CA GLU A 110 12.74 -3.40 14.92
C GLU A 110 12.51 -4.93 14.87
N ALA A 111 13.13 -5.63 13.92
CA ALA A 111 13.06 -7.09 13.79
C ALA A 111 14.01 -7.84 14.73
N ARG A 112 14.87 -7.12 15.49
CA ARG A 112 15.95 -7.70 16.29
C ARG A 112 16.87 -8.62 15.50
N ARG A 113 17.12 -8.28 14.24
CA ARG A 113 18.00 -8.98 13.33
C ARG A 113 19.38 -8.33 13.35
N GLU A 114 20.13 -8.60 14.42
CA GLU A 114 21.50 -8.15 14.54
C GLU A 114 22.45 -9.24 13.99
N GLY A 115 23.42 -8.82 13.17
CA GLY A 115 24.47 -9.70 12.67
C GLY A 115 24.30 -10.13 11.22
N ARG A 116 24.88 -11.30 10.91
CA ARG A 116 24.86 -11.89 9.56
C ARG A 116 23.68 -12.83 9.38
N LEU A 117 23.06 -12.76 8.22
CA LEU A 117 21.98 -13.65 7.81
C LEU A 117 22.55 -14.76 6.91
N SER A 118 22.19 -15.99 7.19
CA SER A 118 22.44 -17.09 6.26
C SER A 118 21.38 -17.03 5.14
N VAL A 119 21.79 -16.70 3.93
CA VAL A 119 20.90 -16.56 2.77
C VAL A 119 20.08 -17.82 2.49
N PRO A 120 20.64 -19.06 2.59
CA PRO A 120 19.87 -20.27 2.37
C PRO A 120 18.74 -20.52 3.38
N SER A 121 18.93 -20.15 4.64
CA SER A 121 18.00 -20.48 5.74
C SER A 121 17.08 -19.33 6.15
N VAL A 122 17.29 -18.12 5.63
CA VAL A 122 16.43 -16.99 5.99
C VAL A 122 14.97 -17.25 5.58
N ASP A 123 14.06 -17.05 6.51
CA ASP A 123 12.63 -17.10 6.22
C ASP A 123 12.21 -15.81 5.46
N LEU A 124 11.93 -15.97 4.17
CA LEU A 124 11.54 -14.85 3.30
C LEU A 124 10.20 -14.24 3.68
N LYS A 125 9.26 -15.04 4.24
CA LYS A 125 7.96 -14.52 4.68
C LYS A 125 8.08 -13.68 5.94
N GLU A 126 8.95 -14.09 6.85
CA GLU A 126 9.22 -13.33 8.04
C GLU A 126 9.98 -12.03 7.69
N LEU A 127 10.95 -12.12 6.79
CA LEU A 127 11.64 -10.93 6.28
C LEU A 127 10.68 -9.94 5.59
N GLU A 128 9.77 -10.44 4.75
CA GLU A 128 8.70 -9.65 4.15
C GLU A 128 7.85 -8.93 5.21
N LYS A 129 7.47 -9.65 6.26
CA LYS A 129 6.69 -9.09 7.38
C LYS A 129 7.45 -8.00 8.13
N ASP A 130 8.77 -8.16 8.31
CA ASP A 130 9.60 -7.16 8.96
C ASP A 130 9.65 -5.87 8.13
N PHE A 131 9.83 -5.97 6.82
CA PHE A 131 9.77 -4.81 5.94
C PHE A 131 8.39 -4.15 5.91
N ARG A 132 7.29 -4.91 5.93
CA ARG A 132 5.93 -4.36 6.00
C ARG A 132 5.63 -3.57 7.27
N ARG A 133 6.36 -3.81 8.36
CA ARG A 133 6.24 -3.05 9.62
C ARG A 133 6.94 -1.71 9.54
N CYS A 134 7.88 -1.54 8.62
CA CYS A 134 8.60 -0.29 8.47
C CYS A 134 7.65 0.83 8.03
N PRO A 135 7.56 1.96 8.76
CA PRO A 135 6.65 3.05 8.44
C PRO A 135 6.84 3.66 7.05
N TRP A 136 8.03 3.54 6.47
CA TRP A 136 8.36 4.04 5.13
C TRP A 136 7.91 3.12 4.00
N VAL A 137 7.55 1.88 4.31
CA VAL A 137 7.15 0.89 3.32
C VAL A 137 5.64 0.90 3.15
N GLU A 138 5.18 1.14 1.93
CA GLU A 138 3.77 1.04 1.57
C GLU A 138 3.39 -0.42 1.30
N ASP A 139 4.24 -1.11 0.52
CA ASP A 139 4.04 -2.51 0.17
C ASP A 139 5.36 -3.21 -0.14
N VAL A 140 5.41 -4.52 0.15
CA VAL A 140 6.51 -5.41 -0.24
C VAL A 140 6.03 -6.23 -1.44
N ARG A 141 6.59 -5.97 -2.61
CA ARG A 141 6.22 -6.63 -3.87
C ARG A 141 6.75 -8.04 -3.97
N SER A 142 8.02 -8.22 -3.64
CA SER A 142 8.69 -9.52 -3.60
C SER A 142 9.93 -9.47 -2.73
N VAL A 143 10.27 -10.63 -2.17
CA VAL A 143 11.57 -10.90 -1.54
C VAL A 143 12.20 -12.03 -2.33
N GLU A 144 13.33 -11.76 -2.93
CA GLU A 144 14.00 -12.68 -3.85
C GLU A 144 15.34 -13.09 -3.27
N ARG A 145 15.62 -14.41 -3.35
CA ARG A 145 16.87 -15.01 -2.98
C ARG A 145 17.65 -15.38 -4.23
N SER A 146 18.86 -14.87 -4.35
CA SER A 146 19.82 -15.26 -5.37
C SER A 146 21.08 -15.77 -4.72
N PHE A 147 22.02 -16.23 -5.51
CA PHE A 147 23.27 -16.83 -5.00
C PHE A 147 24.06 -15.84 -4.14
N GLY A 148 24.00 -16.02 -2.80
CA GLY A 148 24.67 -15.13 -1.85
C GLY A 148 24.10 -13.71 -1.72
N ARG A 149 22.90 -13.45 -2.24
CA ARG A 149 22.25 -12.13 -2.22
C ARG A 149 20.79 -12.24 -1.83
N LEU A 150 20.28 -11.22 -1.16
CA LEU A 150 18.86 -11.00 -0.93
C LEU A 150 18.47 -9.67 -1.54
N SER A 151 17.41 -9.64 -2.33
CA SER A 151 16.83 -8.42 -2.85
C SER A 151 15.38 -8.31 -2.40
N VAL A 152 14.97 -7.10 -2.02
CA VAL A 152 13.62 -6.79 -1.56
C VAL A 152 13.04 -5.71 -2.45
N ARG A 153 11.95 -6.05 -3.14
CA ARG A 153 11.25 -5.13 -4.02
C ARG A 153 10.15 -4.43 -3.26
N LEU A 154 10.28 -3.11 -3.11
CA LEU A 154 9.44 -2.30 -2.25
C LEU A 154 8.66 -1.23 -3.03
N THR A 155 7.53 -0.82 -2.47
CA THR A 155 6.89 0.45 -2.78
C THR A 155 6.99 1.32 -1.52
N TYR A 156 7.46 2.55 -1.69
CA TYR A 156 7.68 3.47 -0.57
C TYR A 156 6.53 4.44 -0.41
N ARG A 157 6.20 4.77 0.85
CA ARG A 157 5.26 5.83 1.16
C ARG A 157 5.85 7.18 0.79
N LYS A 158 5.02 8.00 0.17
CA LYS A 158 5.39 9.35 -0.25
C LYS A 158 4.71 10.38 0.64
N PRO A 159 5.44 11.32 1.24
CA PRO A 159 4.84 12.42 1.99
C PRO A 159 4.01 13.30 1.04
N VAL A 160 2.76 13.57 1.41
CA VAL A 160 1.83 14.39 0.59
C VAL A 160 1.36 15.63 1.33
N ALA A 161 1.22 15.56 2.66
CA ALA A 161 0.70 16.66 3.46
C ALA A 161 1.32 16.69 4.85
N VAL A 162 1.18 17.83 5.49
CA VAL A 162 1.46 18.06 6.93
C VAL A 162 0.14 18.32 7.62
N ALA A 163 -0.20 17.56 8.65
CA ALA A 163 -1.45 17.69 9.38
C ALA A 163 -1.22 18.17 10.80
N GLU A 164 -2.04 19.14 11.26
CA GLU A 164 -2.00 19.65 12.63
C GLU A 164 -2.71 18.67 13.57
N VAL A 165 -1.98 18.08 14.52
CA VAL A 165 -2.51 17.15 15.54
C VAL A 165 -2.91 17.85 16.82
N ALA A 166 -2.27 18.97 17.10
CA ALA A 166 -2.57 19.87 18.23
C ALA A 166 -1.99 21.24 17.90
N LYS A 167 -2.36 22.27 18.64
CA LYS A 167 -1.84 23.64 18.42
C LYS A 167 -0.30 23.64 18.40
N GLY A 168 0.26 23.90 17.21
CA GLY A 168 1.70 23.97 16.99
C GLY A 168 2.40 22.62 16.85
N ARG A 169 1.69 21.50 16.94
CA ARG A 169 2.24 20.17 16.67
C ARG A 169 1.70 19.61 15.38
N VAL A 170 2.60 19.26 14.49
CA VAL A 170 2.28 18.75 13.16
C VAL A 170 2.93 17.39 12.92
N VAL A 171 2.34 16.60 12.05
CA VAL A 171 2.90 15.34 11.56
C VAL A 171 2.79 15.29 10.04
N VAL A 172 3.71 14.57 9.41
CA VAL A 172 3.67 14.32 7.97
C VAL A 172 2.85 13.06 7.71
N ILE A 173 2.02 13.09 6.67
CA ILE A 173 1.18 11.95 6.27
C ILE A 173 1.31 11.66 4.78
N ASP A 174 1.04 10.40 4.41
CA ASP A 174 0.92 9.96 3.03
C ASP A 174 -0.52 10.11 2.49
N LYS A 175 -0.74 9.71 1.24
CA LYS A 175 -2.05 9.76 0.55
C LYS A 175 -3.15 8.91 1.21
N ASP A 176 -2.77 7.93 2.02
CA ASP A 176 -3.69 7.04 2.73
C ASP A 176 -3.91 7.48 4.19
N GLY A 177 -3.43 8.66 4.55
CA GLY A 177 -3.52 9.22 5.90
C GLY A 177 -2.63 8.47 6.91
N VAL A 178 -1.61 7.75 6.45
CA VAL A 178 -0.65 7.08 7.34
C VAL A 178 0.37 8.09 7.83
N ILE A 179 0.60 8.09 9.14
CA ILE A 179 1.57 8.96 9.79
C ILE A 179 2.98 8.48 9.46
N LEU A 180 3.79 9.38 8.93
CA LEU A 180 5.19 9.12 8.59
C LEU A 180 6.11 9.49 9.77
N PRO A 181 7.33 8.93 9.83
CA PRO A 181 8.29 9.25 10.87
C PRO A 181 8.66 10.74 10.92
N GLU A 182 8.91 11.26 12.12
CA GLU A 182 9.26 12.67 12.35
C GLU A 182 10.67 13.05 11.87
N ASP A 183 11.50 12.06 11.53
CA ASP A 183 12.87 12.24 11.04
C ASP A 183 12.94 12.66 9.56
N ILE A 184 11.82 12.99 8.94
CA ILE A 184 11.79 13.62 7.62
C ILE A 184 12.56 14.94 7.71
N ASP A 185 13.53 15.10 6.82
CA ASP A 185 14.22 16.36 6.62
C ASP A 185 13.27 17.34 5.88
N TRP A 186 12.52 18.10 6.67
CA TRP A 186 11.60 19.09 6.14
C TRP A 186 11.87 20.48 6.74
N VAL A 187 11.64 21.49 5.93
CA VAL A 187 11.81 22.88 6.32
C VAL A 187 10.47 23.58 6.26
N GLU A 188 10.10 24.24 7.35
CA GLU A 188 9.01 25.20 7.37
C GLU A 188 9.56 26.57 7.03
N LYS A 189 9.14 27.15 5.89
CA LYS A 189 9.42 28.53 5.54
C LYS A 189 8.11 29.22 5.17
N ASP A 190 7.72 30.25 5.89
CA ASP A 190 6.53 31.05 5.62
C ASP A 190 5.24 30.20 5.45
N ARG A 191 5.05 29.19 6.32
CA ARG A 191 3.99 28.19 6.26
C ARG A 191 4.06 27.28 5.03
N ASN A 192 5.19 27.24 4.39
CA ASN A 192 5.45 26.39 3.25
C ASN A 192 6.31 25.21 3.72
N PHE A 193 5.71 24.02 3.80
CA PHE A 193 6.38 22.81 4.26
C PHE A 193 7.01 22.11 3.06
N ARG A 194 8.34 21.97 3.05
CA ARG A 194 9.06 21.27 2.00
C ARG A 194 9.85 20.11 2.58
N ALA A 195 9.62 18.92 2.08
CA ALA A 195 10.45 17.76 2.39
C ALA A 195 11.54 17.59 1.32
N ARG A 196 12.73 17.18 1.75
CA ARG A 196 13.85 16.92 0.85
C ARG A 196 13.46 15.89 -0.22
N GLY A 197 13.82 16.16 -1.48
CA GLY A 197 13.50 15.26 -2.59
C GLY A 197 12.03 15.21 -2.99
N VAL A 198 11.24 16.13 -2.46
CA VAL A 198 9.84 16.29 -2.84
C VAL A 198 9.70 17.60 -3.64
N ASP A 199 9.32 17.48 -4.91
CA ASP A 199 9.35 18.59 -5.88
C ASP A 199 8.45 19.78 -5.51
N LYS A 200 7.30 19.50 -4.86
CA LYS A 200 6.32 20.52 -4.48
C LYS A 200 6.23 20.61 -2.96
N ALA A 201 5.81 21.77 -2.47
CA ALA A 201 5.47 21.96 -1.08
C ALA A 201 4.43 20.95 -0.60
N LEU A 202 4.53 20.55 0.66
CA LEU A 202 3.51 19.72 1.31
C LEU A 202 2.32 20.62 1.66
N THR A 203 1.12 20.18 1.33
CA THR A 203 -0.10 20.90 1.67
C THR A 203 -0.36 20.78 3.18
N PHE A 204 -0.69 21.89 3.84
CA PHE A 204 -1.02 21.88 5.25
C PHE A 204 -2.49 21.54 5.47
N ILE A 205 -2.78 20.58 6.33
CA ILE A 205 -4.14 20.16 6.69
C ILE A 205 -4.46 20.66 8.10
N ARG A 206 -5.59 21.36 8.24
CA ARG A 206 -6.07 21.91 9.49
C ARG A 206 -7.53 21.59 9.76
N ASN A 207 -7.93 21.80 11.01
CA ASN A 207 -9.28 21.61 11.51
C ASN A 207 -9.75 20.15 11.33
N VAL A 208 -8.84 19.24 11.55
CA VAL A 208 -9.13 17.79 11.60
C VAL A 208 -9.09 17.33 13.06
N PRO A 209 -9.88 16.30 13.42
CA PRO A 209 -9.86 15.77 14.77
C PRO A 209 -8.49 15.14 15.10
N PRO A 210 -8.01 15.28 16.34
CA PRO A 210 -6.74 14.71 16.74
C PRO A 210 -6.77 13.18 16.66
N PRO A 211 -5.64 12.54 16.26
CA PRO A 211 -5.57 11.09 16.22
C PRO A 211 -5.47 10.47 17.62
N THR A 212 -5.94 9.24 17.78
CA THR A 212 -5.76 8.46 19.02
C THR A 212 -4.31 8.15 19.33
N SER A 213 -3.47 8.07 18.31
CA SER A 213 -2.04 7.78 18.42
C SER A 213 -1.28 8.47 17.29
N ILE A 214 -0.12 9.03 17.64
CA ILE A 214 0.81 9.67 16.68
C ILE A 214 1.95 8.69 16.31
N ARG A 215 1.67 7.40 16.32
CA ARG A 215 2.69 6.40 16.02
C ARG A 215 2.93 6.29 14.51
N PRO A 216 4.18 6.45 14.04
CA PRO A 216 4.52 6.27 12.63
C PRO A 216 4.14 4.88 12.09
N GLY A 217 3.73 4.83 10.83
CA GLY A 217 3.29 3.61 10.16
C GLY A 217 1.82 3.26 10.40
N LEU A 218 1.13 3.93 11.34
CA LEU A 218 -0.29 3.72 11.57
C LEU A 218 -1.12 4.76 10.81
N PRO A 219 -2.30 4.36 10.30
CA PRO A 219 -3.26 5.29 9.73
C PRO A 219 -3.81 6.21 10.81
N TRP A 220 -4.15 7.43 10.43
CA TRP A 220 -4.85 8.37 11.30
C TRP A 220 -6.18 7.77 11.75
N LYS A 221 -6.33 7.56 13.04
CA LYS A 221 -7.54 7.03 13.65
C LYS A 221 -8.11 8.04 14.62
N ARG A 222 -9.42 8.18 14.63
CA ARG A 222 -10.15 9.02 15.56
C ARG A 222 -10.58 8.23 16.80
N ALA A 223 -10.59 8.88 17.96
CA ALA A 223 -10.91 8.20 19.23
C ALA A 223 -12.37 7.72 19.31
N ASP A 224 -13.26 8.42 18.63
CA ASP A 224 -14.72 8.21 18.63
C ASP A 224 -15.24 7.54 17.35
N ALA A 225 -14.34 7.12 16.45
CA ALA A 225 -14.73 6.45 15.21
C ALA A 225 -15.32 5.06 15.51
N THR A 226 -16.59 4.87 15.18
CA THR A 226 -17.20 3.55 15.13
C THR A 226 -16.46 2.70 14.09
N ASP A 227 -16.20 1.46 14.42
CA ASP A 227 -15.22 0.57 13.74
C ASP A 227 -15.63 0.09 12.32
N LEU A 228 -16.65 0.71 11.71
CA LEU A 228 -17.17 0.36 10.37
C LEU A 228 -16.13 0.43 9.24
N LEU A 229 -15.03 1.17 9.43
CA LEU A 229 -13.94 1.30 8.46
C LEU A 229 -12.56 1.10 9.11
N GLY A 230 -12.47 0.25 10.13
CA GLY A 230 -11.23 0.03 10.87
C GLY A 230 -10.76 1.27 11.65
N GLY A 231 -11.68 2.14 12.06
CA GLY A 231 -11.40 3.35 12.84
C GLY A 231 -10.62 4.43 12.10
N ARG A 232 -10.53 4.37 10.76
CA ARG A 232 -9.88 5.41 9.97
C ARG A 232 -10.70 6.69 9.98
N ASP A 233 -10.02 7.80 10.16
CA ASP A 233 -10.65 9.12 10.03
C ASP A 233 -10.83 9.47 8.56
N LEU A 234 -12.10 9.56 8.13
CA LEU A 234 -12.45 9.84 6.74
C LEU A 234 -12.12 11.28 6.34
N GLU A 235 -12.13 12.21 7.28
CA GLU A 235 -11.80 13.62 7.01
C GLU A 235 -10.32 13.75 6.68
N VAL A 236 -9.43 13.14 7.49
CA VAL A 236 -7.99 13.17 7.23
C VAL A 236 -7.64 12.36 5.99
N LEU A 237 -8.25 11.19 5.80
CA LEU A 237 -8.06 10.39 4.58
C LEU A 237 -8.48 11.15 3.33
N GLY A 238 -9.61 11.84 3.39
CA GLY A 238 -10.10 12.68 2.29
C GLY A 238 -9.17 13.85 2.01
N ALA A 239 -8.74 14.57 3.03
CA ALA A 239 -7.78 15.66 2.92
C ALA A 239 -6.43 15.20 2.35
N ALA A 240 -5.91 14.06 2.79
CA ALA A 240 -4.68 13.47 2.27
C ALA A 240 -4.78 13.10 0.78
N ARG A 241 -5.90 12.47 0.36
CA ARG A 241 -6.19 12.18 -1.04
C ARG A 241 -6.32 13.44 -1.88
N LEU A 242 -6.93 14.48 -1.32
CA LEU A 242 -7.07 15.76 -1.99
C LEU A 242 -5.69 16.43 -2.15
N ALA A 243 -4.83 16.40 -1.15
CA ALA A 243 -3.46 16.89 -1.23
C ALA A 243 -2.65 16.15 -2.30
N ASP A 244 -2.73 14.82 -2.34
CA ASP A 244 -2.06 14.02 -3.36
C ASP A 244 -2.57 14.33 -4.77
N PHE A 245 -3.90 14.44 -4.93
CA PHE A 245 -4.54 14.84 -6.19
C PHE A 245 -4.04 16.20 -6.68
N LEU A 246 -4.07 17.22 -5.83
CA LEU A 246 -3.66 18.60 -6.18
C LEU A 246 -2.17 18.66 -6.54
N ARG A 247 -1.36 17.88 -5.84
CA ARG A 247 0.07 17.77 -6.12
C ARG A 247 0.38 17.19 -7.50
N GLY A 248 -0.40 16.25 -7.98
CA GLY A 248 -0.27 15.65 -9.31
C GLY A 248 -0.70 16.58 -10.45
N ARG A 249 -1.22 17.77 -10.17
CA ARG A 249 -1.77 18.67 -11.19
C ARG A 249 -0.74 19.60 -11.80
N PRO A 250 -0.93 19.96 -13.08
CA PRO A 250 -0.05 20.91 -13.75
C PRO A 250 -0.10 22.27 -13.05
N GLY A 251 1.05 22.91 -12.96
CA GLY A 251 1.18 24.28 -12.40
C GLY A 251 0.71 25.37 -13.35
N LYS A 252 0.22 25.01 -14.55
CA LYS A 252 -0.27 25.96 -15.56
C LYS A 252 -1.59 25.51 -16.14
N SER A 253 -2.41 26.47 -16.48
CA SER A 253 -3.65 26.27 -17.22
C SER A 253 -3.38 26.01 -18.71
N PRO A 254 -4.38 25.58 -19.49
CA PRO A 254 -4.28 25.44 -20.93
C PRO A 254 -3.85 26.73 -21.67
N ALA A 255 -4.24 27.91 -21.17
CA ALA A 255 -3.81 29.20 -21.71
C ALA A 255 -2.42 29.65 -21.21
N GLY A 256 -1.72 28.81 -20.45
CA GLY A 256 -0.37 29.07 -19.95
C GLY A 256 -0.30 29.94 -18.70
N ARG A 257 -1.43 30.31 -18.10
CA ARG A 257 -1.48 31.05 -16.83
C ARG A 257 -1.13 30.14 -15.66
N ASP A 258 -0.56 30.71 -14.61
CA ASP A 258 -0.22 29.93 -13.41
C ASP A 258 -1.47 29.45 -12.69
N ALA A 259 -1.53 28.14 -12.44
CA ALA A 259 -2.57 27.54 -11.62
C ALA A 259 -2.38 27.97 -10.15
N PRO A 260 -3.46 28.06 -9.35
CA PRO A 260 -3.36 28.35 -7.93
C PRO A 260 -2.50 27.31 -7.21
N GLU A 261 -1.48 27.76 -6.49
CA GLU A 261 -0.70 26.90 -5.60
C GLU A 261 -1.46 26.75 -4.27
N ILE A 262 -1.97 25.56 -4.00
CA ILE A 262 -2.74 25.30 -2.80
C ILE A 262 -1.80 24.95 -1.64
N LEU A 263 -1.80 25.78 -0.62
CA LEU A 263 -0.95 25.62 0.56
C LEU A 263 -1.68 25.00 1.76
N LEU A 264 -3.01 25.19 1.85
CA LEU A 264 -3.80 24.75 2.98
C LEU A 264 -5.08 24.06 2.54
N ILE A 265 -5.39 22.95 3.19
CA ILE A 265 -6.69 22.29 3.18
C ILE A 265 -7.28 22.42 4.57
N TRP A 266 -8.46 23.03 4.65
CA TRP A 266 -9.23 23.15 5.88
C TRP A 266 -10.42 22.20 5.82
N SER A 267 -10.51 21.27 6.76
CA SER A 267 -11.69 20.40 6.88
C SER A 267 -12.83 21.15 7.54
N ASP A 268 -14.02 20.99 6.99
CA ASP A 268 -15.25 21.49 7.60
C ASP A 268 -16.03 20.30 8.18
N PRO A 269 -16.03 20.11 9.50
CA PRO A 269 -16.68 18.96 10.13
C PRO A 269 -18.21 19.00 10.01
N GLU A 270 -18.81 20.17 9.79
CA GLU A 270 -20.27 20.30 9.68
C GLU A 270 -20.77 19.77 8.32
N THR A 271 -20.06 20.09 7.25
CA THR A 271 -20.43 19.65 5.89
C THR A 271 -19.67 18.42 5.41
N LEU A 272 -18.63 18.01 6.17
CA LEU A 272 -17.65 17.01 5.73
C LEU A 272 -17.02 17.38 4.38
N GLY A 273 -16.84 18.68 4.17
CA GLY A 273 -16.27 19.27 2.98
C GLY A 273 -14.89 19.86 3.22
N TYR A 274 -14.29 20.37 2.17
CA TYR A 274 -12.96 20.99 2.23
C TYR A 274 -12.95 22.37 1.64
N PHE A 275 -12.27 23.27 2.35
CA PHE A 275 -11.86 24.56 1.82
C PHE A 275 -10.37 24.51 1.49
N LEU A 276 -9.99 25.05 0.36
CA LEU A 276 -8.61 25.20 -0.07
C LEU A 276 -8.21 26.65 0.09
N LYS A 277 -6.95 26.86 0.47
CA LYS A 277 -6.36 28.21 0.50
C LYS A 277 -5.12 28.23 -0.38
N ASP A 278 -5.08 29.19 -1.29
CA ASP A 278 -3.95 29.35 -2.20
C ASP A 278 -2.82 30.21 -1.59
N SER A 279 -1.70 30.30 -2.31
CA SER A 279 -0.54 31.13 -1.92
C SER A 279 -0.82 32.63 -1.89
N ARG A 280 -1.96 33.09 -2.44
CA ARG A 280 -2.43 34.48 -2.43
C ARG A 280 -3.45 34.78 -1.35
N ASP A 281 -3.65 33.85 -0.42
CA ASP A 281 -4.61 33.94 0.69
C ASP A 281 -6.09 33.85 0.27
N ASN A 282 -6.38 33.32 -0.93
CA ASN A 282 -7.74 33.15 -1.39
C ASN A 282 -8.30 31.81 -0.96
N TRP A 283 -9.64 31.77 -0.77
CA TRP A 283 -10.33 30.58 -0.40
C TRP A 283 -11.13 29.99 -1.57
N ILE A 284 -11.09 28.66 -1.69
CA ILE A 284 -11.81 27.89 -2.69
C ILE A 284 -12.60 26.82 -1.95
N TYR A 285 -13.91 26.82 -2.11
CA TYR A 285 -14.75 25.75 -1.57
C TYR A 285 -14.74 24.57 -2.54
N TRP A 286 -14.07 23.50 -2.10
CA TRP A 286 -13.87 22.30 -2.89
C TRP A 286 -14.97 21.25 -2.69
N ASP A 287 -15.58 21.23 -1.50
CA ASP A 287 -16.55 20.25 -1.02
C ASP A 287 -15.93 18.87 -0.82
N LYS A 288 -16.33 17.83 -1.54
CA LYS A 288 -15.89 16.45 -1.25
C LYS A 288 -14.51 16.12 -1.84
N ALA A 289 -13.81 15.26 -1.13
CA ALA A 289 -12.51 14.76 -1.55
C ALA A 289 -12.60 13.83 -2.76
N PRO A 290 -11.49 13.62 -3.50
CA PRO A 290 -11.43 12.64 -4.58
C PRO A 290 -11.89 11.25 -4.11
N ARG A 291 -12.74 10.59 -4.90
CA ARG A 291 -13.35 9.27 -4.64
C ARG A 291 -14.38 9.24 -3.51
N SER A 292 -14.84 10.40 -3.03
CA SER A 292 -15.93 10.50 -2.07
C SER A 292 -17.02 11.45 -2.54
N GLU A 293 -16.99 11.85 -3.80
CA GLU A 293 -18.01 12.68 -4.42
C GLU A 293 -19.30 11.87 -4.57
N PRO A 294 -20.45 12.39 -4.10
CA PRO A 294 -21.75 11.75 -4.30
C PRO A 294 -22.19 11.83 -5.76
N PRO A 295 -23.14 10.97 -6.19
CA PRO A 295 -23.69 11.02 -7.54
C PRO A 295 -24.22 12.42 -7.90
N GLY A 296 -23.75 12.94 -9.05
CA GLY A 296 -24.13 14.27 -9.55
C GLY A 296 -23.26 15.42 -9.07
N GLU A 297 -22.30 15.19 -8.19
CA GLU A 297 -21.25 16.14 -7.90
C GLU A 297 -20.11 16.04 -8.94
N PRO A 298 -19.48 17.17 -9.35
CA PRO A 298 -18.31 17.14 -10.21
C PRO A 298 -17.17 16.34 -9.58
N THR A 299 -16.50 15.54 -10.40
CA THR A 299 -15.29 14.85 -9.93
C THR A 299 -14.18 15.84 -9.58
N ALA A 300 -13.20 15.40 -8.80
CA ALA A 300 -12.04 16.22 -8.48
C ALA A 300 -11.32 16.73 -9.76
N GLY A 301 -11.32 15.92 -10.83
CA GLY A 301 -10.80 16.30 -12.13
C GLY A 301 -11.58 17.44 -12.78
N ASP A 302 -12.90 17.36 -12.74
CA ASP A 302 -13.79 18.39 -13.29
C ASP A 302 -13.67 19.69 -12.48
N LYS A 303 -13.65 19.61 -11.15
CA LYS A 303 -13.44 20.79 -10.27
C LYS A 303 -12.11 21.49 -10.59
N TRP A 304 -11.03 20.71 -10.78
CA TRP A 304 -9.73 21.29 -11.16
C TRP A 304 -9.80 21.96 -12.52
N LYS A 305 -10.46 21.35 -13.50
CA LYS A 305 -10.65 21.95 -14.82
C LYS A 305 -11.47 23.26 -14.72
N MET A 306 -12.56 23.27 -13.96
CA MET A 306 -13.36 24.48 -13.72
C MET A 306 -12.53 25.60 -13.09
N LEU A 307 -11.64 25.25 -12.17
CA LEU A 307 -10.73 26.22 -11.54
C LEU A 307 -9.74 26.82 -12.55
N LEU A 308 -9.16 25.99 -13.44
CA LEU A 308 -8.28 26.44 -14.49
C LEU A 308 -9.02 27.30 -15.53
N ASP A 309 -10.22 26.89 -15.94
CA ASP A 309 -11.07 27.66 -16.86
C ASP A 309 -11.46 29.02 -16.26
N TRP A 310 -11.67 29.10 -14.96
CA TRP A 310 -11.87 30.34 -14.23
C TRP A 310 -10.63 31.25 -14.35
N VAL A 311 -9.46 30.72 -14.03
CA VAL A 311 -8.20 31.46 -14.13
C VAL A 311 -7.92 31.93 -15.55
N ASP A 312 -8.24 31.12 -16.55
CA ASP A 312 -8.04 31.48 -17.96
C ASP A 312 -8.99 32.57 -18.43
N ARG A 313 -10.20 32.63 -17.92
CA ARG A 313 -11.21 33.64 -18.34
C ARG A 313 -11.07 34.96 -17.58
N LEU A 314 -10.93 34.88 -16.27
CA LEU A 314 -11.02 36.03 -15.38
C LEU A 314 -9.67 36.43 -14.75
N GLY A 315 -8.64 35.66 -15.00
CA GLY A 315 -7.34 35.84 -14.34
C GLY A 315 -7.27 35.12 -12.98
N PRO A 316 -6.08 35.19 -12.36
CA PRO A 316 -5.91 34.65 -11.02
C PRO A 316 -6.78 35.43 -10.03
N LEU A 317 -7.22 34.76 -8.96
CA LEU A 317 -7.96 35.38 -7.88
C LEU A 317 -7.15 36.56 -7.30
N GLU A 318 -7.81 37.69 -7.07
CA GLU A 318 -7.16 38.84 -6.40
C GLU A 318 -6.73 38.45 -4.98
N ALA A 319 -5.52 38.90 -4.61
CA ALA A 319 -4.99 38.56 -3.30
C ALA A 319 -5.90 39.03 -2.17
N LYS A 320 -6.15 38.15 -1.20
CA LYS A 320 -6.98 38.40 -0.02
C LYS A 320 -8.43 38.79 -0.33
N SER A 321 -9.00 38.22 -1.41
CA SER A 321 -10.40 38.42 -1.70
C SER A 321 -11.25 38.04 -0.46
N PRO A 322 -12.21 38.88 -0.06
CA PRO A 322 -13.13 38.55 1.03
C PRO A 322 -14.10 37.43 0.64
N ASP A 323 -14.24 37.19 -0.65
CA ASP A 323 -15.14 36.19 -1.22
C ASP A 323 -14.41 34.88 -1.43
N PHE A 324 -15.14 33.77 -1.53
CA PHE A 324 -14.56 32.49 -1.88
C PHE A 324 -15.10 31.97 -3.20
N LEU A 325 -14.25 31.25 -3.93
CA LEU A 325 -14.63 30.59 -5.16
C LEU A 325 -15.32 29.24 -4.81
N LYS A 326 -16.56 29.06 -5.24
CA LYS A 326 -17.29 27.80 -5.10
C LYS A 326 -17.33 27.06 -6.42
N LEU A 327 -16.91 25.80 -6.39
CA LEU A 327 -16.93 24.90 -7.53
C LEU A 327 -18.18 24.02 -7.46
N THR A 328 -19.10 24.20 -8.39
CA THR A 328 -20.39 23.47 -8.44
C THR A 328 -20.55 22.76 -9.77
N LYS A 329 -21.54 21.88 -9.88
CA LYS A 329 -21.90 21.24 -11.17
C LYS A 329 -22.31 22.24 -12.27
N PHE A 330 -22.60 23.48 -11.91
CA PHE A 330 -22.95 24.54 -12.86
C PHE A 330 -21.76 25.44 -13.23
N GLY A 331 -20.60 25.19 -12.67
CA GLY A 331 -19.39 25.95 -12.90
C GLY A 331 -18.79 26.55 -11.63
N ALA A 332 -17.84 27.44 -11.81
CA ALA A 332 -17.20 28.19 -10.74
C ALA A 332 -17.90 29.54 -10.54
N GLU A 333 -18.24 29.87 -9.30
CA GLU A 333 -18.90 31.12 -8.94
C GLU A 333 -18.25 31.75 -7.70
N MET A 334 -18.16 33.10 -7.68
CA MET A 334 -17.74 33.84 -6.49
C MET A 334 -18.90 34.03 -5.54
N ILE A 335 -18.73 33.57 -4.30
CA ILE A 335 -19.73 33.74 -3.25
C ILE A 335 -19.20 34.69 -2.20
N ARG A 336 -19.99 35.72 -1.89
CA ARG A 336 -19.68 36.62 -0.78
C ARG A 336 -19.68 35.85 0.51
N ARG A 337 -18.58 35.96 1.22
CA ARG A 337 -18.43 35.39 2.51
C ARG A 337 -19.32 36.14 3.50
N ALA A 338 -20.45 35.57 3.88
CA ALA A 338 -20.96 35.83 5.21
C ALA A 338 -19.83 35.34 6.16
N ARG A 339 -19.03 36.27 6.73
CA ARG A 339 -17.88 35.92 7.56
C ARG A 339 -18.30 34.81 8.52
N PRO A 340 -17.76 33.58 8.47
CA PRO A 340 -17.79 32.73 9.63
C PRO A 340 -16.98 33.50 10.66
N SER A 341 -17.63 33.98 11.68
CA SER A 341 -16.94 34.50 12.86
C SER A 341 -15.94 33.42 13.25
N PRO A 342 -14.65 33.73 13.38
CA PRO A 342 -13.75 32.79 13.98
C PRO A 342 -14.23 32.63 15.42
N ARG A 343 -14.99 31.55 15.71
CA ARG A 343 -15.18 31.16 17.10
C ARG A 343 -13.77 30.91 17.65
N PRO A 344 -13.36 31.68 18.66
CA PRO A 344 -12.09 31.40 19.31
C PRO A 344 -12.15 29.98 19.84
N PRO A 345 -11.13 29.14 19.61
CA PRO A 345 -11.04 27.84 20.25
C PRO A 345 -10.94 28.12 21.79
N GLY A 346 -11.96 27.73 22.53
CA GLY A 346 -11.89 27.74 23.97
C GLY A 346 -12.89 28.66 24.68
N ALA A 347 -14.17 28.49 24.44
CA ALA A 347 -15.21 28.88 25.37
C ALA A 347 -16.05 27.63 25.69
N HIS A 348 -15.49 26.75 26.48
CA HIS A 348 -16.19 25.85 27.40
C HIS A 348 -15.35 25.65 28.64
#